data_3c36dfc55ff567dc0cfcda09e237b0ad
#
_entry.id   3c36dfc55ff567dc0cfcda09e237b0ad
#
_cell.length_a   1.000
_cell.length_b   1.000
_cell.length_c   1.000
_cell.angle_alpha   90.00
_cell.angle_beta   90.00
_cell.angle_gamma   90.00
#
_symmetry.space_group_name_H-M   'P 1'
#
loop_
_entity.id
_entity.type
_entity.pdbx_description
1 polymer ?
#
loop_
_entity_poly.entity_id
_entity_poly.type
_entity_poly.pdbx_seq_one_letter_code
_entity_poly.pdbx_strand_id
1 'polypeptide(L)'
;MAILEMKEVTYKDADTTIVHDINISINPGTITSLTGEAGCGKSSVLKLMAGLIVPTHGKVYFEGTNINKMNREENLKFRKRCGFMFQDSALWANQDIYHNLELPLLTHFPKMTSEQRKNKINEIVKLVGYDKPLTNRPSALSIGEQRRISFARATICNPDVLFLDEPDTSLPKDALENLINLLQDYISQKKTIVFVSQDNYFISSFFCDKIYMDKGCIIKKEVLSEMLI
;
A
#
# COMPACT_ATOMS: atom_id res chain seq x y z
N MET A 1 13.57 16.20 0.77
CA MET A 1 13.09 15.74 2.11
C MET A 1 12.28 14.47 1.88
N ALA A 2 12.58 13.42 2.62
CA ALA A 2 11.86 12.16 2.50
C ALA A 2 10.38 12.32 2.86
N ILE A 3 9.50 11.58 2.16
CA ILE A 3 8.07 11.52 2.47
C ILE A 3 7.81 10.59 3.64
N LEU A 4 8.61 9.51 3.76
CA LEU A 4 8.55 8.55 4.86
C LEU A 4 9.95 8.26 5.39
N GLU A 5 10.10 8.19 6.71
CA GLU A 5 11.33 7.78 7.36
C GLU A 5 11.04 6.82 8.51
N MET A 6 11.84 5.77 8.61
CA MET A 6 11.93 4.89 9.78
C MET A 6 13.29 5.10 10.42
N LYS A 7 13.34 5.37 11.73
CA LYS A 7 14.57 5.59 12.50
C LYS A 7 14.65 4.62 13.66
N GLU A 8 15.63 3.73 13.62
CA GLU A 8 15.93 2.71 14.65
C GLU A 8 14.69 1.88 15.02
N VAL A 9 13.88 1.52 13.99
CA VAL A 9 12.59 0.88 14.21
C VAL A 9 12.77 -0.60 14.51
N THR A 10 12.29 -1.00 15.67
CA THR A 10 12.17 -2.40 16.10
C THR A 10 10.70 -2.71 16.38
N TYR A 11 10.25 -3.89 15.96
CA TYR A 11 8.89 -4.36 16.24
C TYR A 11 8.92 -5.80 16.79
N LYS A 12 8.21 -5.98 17.90
CA LYS A 12 7.97 -7.29 18.50
C LYS A 12 6.49 -7.64 18.42
N ASP A 13 6.22 -8.88 18.09
CA ASP A 13 4.91 -9.49 18.23
C ASP A 13 4.99 -10.54 19.35
N ALA A 14 4.26 -10.29 20.44
CA ALA A 14 4.47 -10.98 21.71
C ALA A 14 5.96 -10.98 22.12
N ASP A 15 6.56 -12.15 22.29
CA ASP A 15 7.96 -12.32 22.69
C ASP A 15 8.94 -12.41 21.51
N THR A 16 8.43 -12.40 20.26
CA THR A 16 9.26 -12.57 19.07
C THR A 16 9.56 -11.22 18.41
N THR A 17 10.84 -10.91 18.21
CA THR A 17 11.25 -9.75 17.45
C THR A 17 11.14 -10.07 15.96
N ILE A 18 10.29 -9.33 15.25
CA ILE A 18 10.01 -9.49 13.82
C ILE A 18 10.85 -8.52 12.97
N VAL A 19 11.09 -7.31 13.49
CA VAL A 19 11.85 -6.26 12.81
C VAL A 19 12.91 -5.73 13.76
N HIS A 20 14.15 -5.63 13.29
CA HIS A 20 15.32 -5.28 14.11
C HIS A 20 15.99 -4.02 13.58
N ASP A 21 15.95 -2.92 14.32
CA ASP A 21 16.70 -1.67 14.10
C ASP A 21 16.70 -1.18 12.63
N ILE A 22 15.51 -1.09 12.05
CA ILE A 22 15.34 -0.71 10.65
C ILE A 22 15.45 0.81 10.48
N ASN A 23 16.32 1.21 9.55
CA ASN A 23 16.47 2.57 9.10
C ASN A 23 16.18 2.68 7.61
N ILE A 24 15.08 3.35 7.23
CA ILE A 24 14.62 3.53 5.84
C ILE A 24 14.24 4.99 5.60
N SER A 25 14.56 5.48 4.40
CA SER A 25 14.12 6.79 3.91
C SER A 25 13.54 6.59 2.51
N ILE A 26 12.31 7.02 2.30
CA ILE A 26 11.58 6.96 1.03
C ILE A 26 11.38 8.38 0.52
N ASN A 27 11.83 8.63 -0.69
CA ASN A 27 11.65 9.93 -1.33
C ASN A 27 10.28 10.04 -2.03
N PRO A 28 9.70 11.25 -2.13
CA PRO A 28 8.46 11.44 -2.86
C PRO A 28 8.65 11.10 -4.34
N GLY A 29 7.64 10.44 -4.94
CA GLY A 29 7.64 10.07 -6.36
C GLY A 29 8.55 8.89 -6.71
N THR A 30 9.10 8.18 -5.72
CA THR A 30 9.90 6.96 -5.95
C THR A 30 9.07 5.70 -5.78
N ILE A 31 9.57 4.63 -6.39
CA ILE A 31 9.07 3.28 -6.19
C ILE A 31 10.11 2.52 -5.38
N THR A 32 9.68 1.83 -4.35
CA THR A 32 10.56 1.02 -3.52
C THR A 32 9.98 -0.39 -3.35
N SER A 33 10.77 -1.39 -3.66
CA SER A 33 10.45 -2.80 -3.38
C SER A 33 11.13 -3.29 -2.11
N LEU A 34 10.38 -3.98 -1.25
CA LEU A 34 10.90 -4.75 -0.13
C LEU A 34 11.00 -6.22 -0.58
N THR A 35 12.20 -6.75 -0.67
CA THR A 35 12.49 -8.10 -1.15
C THR A 35 13.19 -8.94 -0.08
N GLY A 36 13.06 -10.26 -0.15
CA GLY A 36 13.64 -11.20 0.81
C GLY A 36 12.76 -12.44 0.98
N GLU A 37 13.24 -13.43 1.72
CA GLU A 37 12.51 -14.68 1.94
C GLU A 37 11.15 -14.48 2.63
N ALA A 38 10.26 -15.46 2.47
CA ALA A 38 8.98 -15.47 3.18
C ALA A 38 9.21 -15.42 4.71
N GLY A 39 8.41 -14.63 5.41
CA GLY A 39 8.52 -14.51 6.88
C GLY A 39 9.67 -13.62 7.39
N CYS A 40 10.51 -13.01 6.54
CA CYS A 40 11.61 -12.15 7.00
C CYS A 40 11.19 -10.75 7.50
N GLY A 41 9.90 -10.44 7.63
CA GLY A 41 9.41 -9.20 8.23
C GLY A 41 8.98 -8.08 7.25
N LYS A 42 8.99 -8.31 5.92
CA LYS A 42 8.64 -7.29 4.89
C LYS A 42 7.26 -6.66 5.11
N SER A 43 6.23 -7.49 5.26
CA SER A 43 4.86 -7.02 5.49
C SER A 43 4.72 -6.24 6.80
N SER A 44 5.50 -6.60 7.83
CA SER A 44 5.55 -5.85 9.08
C SER A 44 6.18 -4.48 8.89
N VAL A 45 7.27 -4.38 8.13
CA VAL A 45 7.90 -3.09 7.77
C VAL A 45 6.92 -2.24 6.97
N LEU A 46 6.21 -2.80 5.99
CA LEU A 46 5.20 -2.09 5.21
C LEU A 46 4.07 -1.55 6.09
N LYS A 47 3.56 -2.39 7.02
CA LYS A 47 2.51 -2.00 7.98
C LYS A 47 2.98 -0.94 8.98
N LEU A 48 4.24 -0.99 9.42
CA LEU A 48 4.86 0.04 10.26
C LEU A 48 4.93 1.38 9.53
N MET A 49 5.39 1.41 8.27
CA MET A 49 5.42 2.63 7.45
C MET A 49 4.02 3.23 7.26
N ALA A 50 3.03 2.38 7.04
CA ALA A 50 1.63 2.80 6.88
C ALA A 50 0.96 3.17 8.21
N GLY A 51 1.65 3.03 9.35
CA GLY A 51 1.10 3.29 10.68
C GLY A 51 -0.05 2.36 11.07
N LEU A 52 -0.12 1.16 10.49
CA LEU A 52 -1.13 0.15 10.83
C LEU A 52 -0.77 -0.62 12.09
N ILE A 53 0.52 -0.72 12.39
CA ILE A 53 1.06 -1.24 13.64
C ILE A 53 2.05 -0.23 14.23
N VAL A 54 2.24 -0.30 15.56
CA VAL A 54 3.09 0.63 16.31
C VAL A 54 4.44 -0.04 16.58
N PRO A 55 5.58 0.63 16.31
CA PRO A 55 6.89 0.06 16.63
C PRO A 55 7.08 -0.08 18.15
N THR A 56 7.80 -1.12 18.57
CA THR A 56 8.19 -1.30 19.97
C THR A 56 9.28 -0.30 20.39
N HIS A 57 10.22 -0.02 19.47
CA HIS A 57 11.25 1.00 19.60
C HIS A 57 11.42 1.76 18.28
N GLY A 58 12.07 2.92 18.37
CA GLY A 58 12.27 3.78 17.21
C GLY A 58 11.05 4.60 16.85
N LYS A 59 11.06 5.21 15.68
CA LYS A 59 10.01 6.14 15.24
C LYS A 59 9.80 6.05 13.74
N VAL A 60 8.55 6.23 13.33
CA VAL A 60 8.16 6.38 11.92
C VAL A 60 7.66 7.80 11.70
N TYR A 61 8.16 8.44 10.64
CA TYR A 61 7.81 9.81 10.30
C TYR A 61 7.17 9.87 8.92
N PHE A 62 6.17 10.72 8.79
CA PHE A 62 5.58 11.15 7.54
C PHE A 62 5.82 12.66 7.40
N GLU A 63 6.58 13.06 6.37
CA GLU A 63 6.99 14.46 6.14
C GLU A 63 7.54 15.13 7.41
N GLY A 64 8.42 14.43 8.14
CA GLY A 64 9.05 14.91 9.36
C GLY A 64 8.19 14.83 10.63
N THR A 65 6.90 14.50 10.52
CA THR A 65 6.00 14.34 11.69
C THR A 65 5.95 12.88 12.13
N ASN A 66 6.21 12.61 13.41
CA ASN A 66 6.10 11.27 13.98
C ASN A 66 4.65 10.79 13.95
N ILE A 67 4.34 9.74 13.17
CA ILE A 67 2.97 9.26 12.95
C ILE A 67 2.27 8.78 14.24
N ASN A 68 3.03 8.26 15.22
CA ASN A 68 2.48 7.77 16.48
C ASN A 68 2.18 8.91 17.49
N LYS A 69 2.59 10.15 17.17
CA LYS A 69 2.29 11.34 17.96
C LYS A 69 1.27 12.26 17.31
N MET A 70 0.78 11.90 16.14
CA MET A 70 -0.25 12.66 15.43
C MET A 70 -1.54 12.70 16.25
N ASN A 71 -2.12 13.88 16.38
CA ASN A 71 -3.47 14.04 16.89
C ASN A 71 -4.50 13.47 15.89
N ARG A 72 -5.79 13.46 16.25
CA ARG A 72 -6.84 12.88 15.43
C ARG A 72 -6.94 13.51 14.04
N GLU A 73 -6.81 14.82 13.94
CA GLU A 73 -6.92 15.55 12.67
C GLU A 73 -5.72 15.27 11.76
N GLU A 74 -4.51 15.33 12.31
CA GLU A 74 -3.27 14.98 11.60
C GLU A 74 -3.28 13.53 11.11
N ASN A 75 -3.74 12.60 11.95
CA ASN A 75 -3.86 11.20 11.59
C ASN A 75 -4.87 10.99 10.44
N LEU A 76 -6.02 11.67 10.46
CA LEU A 76 -6.98 11.61 9.36
C LEU A 76 -6.38 12.16 8.05
N LYS A 77 -5.61 13.24 8.10
CA LYS A 77 -4.89 13.78 6.93
C LYS A 77 -3.85 12.79 6.41
N PHE A 78 -3.06 12.19 7.31
CA PHE A 78 -2.10 11.15 6.97
C PHE A 78 -2.78 9.95 6.30
N ARG A 79 -3.84 9.40 6.91
CA ARG A 79 -4.60 8.26 6.38
C ARG A 79 -5.21 8.53 5.00
N LYS A 80 -5.67 9.74 4.74
CA LYS A 80 -6.20 10.15 3.43
C LYS A 80 -5.13 10.10 2.35
N ARG A 81 -3.87 10.42 2.71
CA ARG A 81 -2.72 10.49 1.80
C ARG A 81 -2.02 9.15 1.62
N CYS A 82 -2.42 8.12 2.37
CA CYS A 82 -1.84 6.79 2.34
C CYS A 82 -2.89 5.75 1.97
N GLY A 83 -2.71 5.05 0.85
CA GLY A 83 -3.50 3.89 0.48
C GLY A 83 -2.78 2.59 0.87
N PHE A 84 -3.53 1.56 1.29
CA PHE A 84 -2.97 0.26 1.63
C PHE A 84 -3.77 -0.87 0.98
N MET A 85 -3.09 -1.74 0.24
CA MET A 85 -3.62 -2.98 -0.30
C MET A 85 -3.03 -4.16 0.48
N PHE A 86 -3.90 -4.91 1.15
CA PHE A 86 -3.53 -6.07 1.95
C PHE A 86 -3.38 -7.33 1.09
N GLN A 87 -2.54 -8.25 1.54
CA GLN A 87 -2.30 -9.54 0.90
C GLN A 87 -3.57 -10.39 0.74
N ASP A 88 -4.49 -10.34 1.69
CA ASP A 88 -5.78 -11.04 1.69
C ASP A 88 -6.93 -10.21 1.12
N SER A 89 -6.60 -9.09 0.44
CA SER A 89 -7.56 -8.07 -0.03
C SER A 89 -8.32 -7.34 1.08
N ALA A 90 -8.50 -7.92 2.26
CA ALA A 90 -9.16 -7.37 3.45
C ALA A 90 -10.49 -6.66 3.16
N LEU A 91 -11.29 -7.19 2.24
CA LEU A 91 -12.61 -6.66 1.96
C LEU A 91 -13.59 -7.03 3.08
N TRP A 92 -14.48 -6.13 3.43
CA TRP A 92 -15.50 -6.38 4.44
C TRP A 92 -16.52 -7.38 3.92
N ALA A 93 -16.46 -8.60 4.44
CA ALA A 93 -17.25 -9.74 3.96
C ALA A 93 -18.79 -9.55 4.14
N ASN A 94 -19.20 -8.77 5.14
CA ASN A 94 -20.60 -8.47 5.43
C ASN A 94 -21.16 -7.25 4.69
N GLN A 95 -20.32 -6.56 3.91
CA GLN A 95 -20.70 -5.43 3.08
C GLN A 95 -20.60 -5.81 1.59
N ASP A 96 -21.40 -5.18 0.74
CA ASP A 96 -21.25 -5.29 -0.69
C ASP A 96 -20.07 -4.47 -1.21
N ILE A 97 -19.78 -4.58 -2.50
CA ILE A 97 -18.63 -3.90 -3.13
C ILE A 97 -18.81 -2.37 -3.12
N TYR A 98 -20.05 -1.89 -3.31
CA TYR A 98 -20.33 -0.46 -3.24
C TYR A 98 -19.91 0.12 -1.89
N HIS A 99 -20.35 -0.47 -0.79
CA HIS A 99 -20.04 0.00 0.56
C HIS A 99 -18.57 -0.18 0.93
N ASN A 100 -17.91 -1.25 0.43
CA ASN A 100 -16.45 -1.41 0.58
C ASN A 100 -15.68 -0.24 -0.06
N LEU A 101 -16.15 0.30 -1.19
CA LEU A 101 -15.52 1.43 -1.89
C LEU A 101 -15.98 2.79 -1.35
N GLU A 102 -17.21 2.89 -0.84
CA GLU A 102 -17.75 4.15 -0.32
C GLU A 102 -17.12 4.56 1.02
N LEU A 103 -16.76 3.60 1.86
CA LEU A 103 -16.27 3.87 3.22
C LEU A 103 -15.08 4.84 3.28
N PRO A 104 -14.01 4.69 2.48
CA PRO A 104 -12.93 5.67 2.48
C PRO A 104 -13.40 7.07 2.11
N LEU A 105 -14.35 7.19 1.18
CA LEU A 105 -14.92 8.48 0.77
C LEU A 105 -15.74 9.13 1.88
N LEU A 106 -16.57 8.35 2.58
CA LEU A 106 -17.32 8.84 3.75
C LEU A 106 -16.39 9.35 4.86
N THR A 107 -15.28 8.62 5.08
CA THR A 107 -14.33 8.95 6.13
C THR A 107 -13.51 10.21 5.80
N HIS A 108 -13.02 10.31 4.57
CA HIS A 108 -12.05 11.35 4.21
C HIS A 108 -12.65 12.55 3.47
N PHE A 109 -13.88 12.44 2.98
CA PHE A 109 -14.61 13.49 2.26
C PHE A 109 -16.05 13.63 2.77
N PRO A 110 -16.26 13.97 4.06
CA PRO A 110 -17.60 13.96 4.68
C PRO A 110 -18.58 14.95 4.03
N LYS A 111 -18.09 15.92 3.29
CA LYS A 111 -18.93 16.90 2.55
C LYS A 111 -19.30 16.43 1.14
N MET A 112 -18.77 15.30 0.68
CA MET A 112 -19.09 14.75 -0.65
C MET A 112 -20.54 14.24 -0.68
N THR A 113 -21.31 14.65 -1.69
CA THR A 113 -22.70 14.19 -1.84
C THR A 113 -22.74 12.71 -2.24
N SER A 114 -23.89 12.06 -2.05
CA SER A 114 -24.08 10.66 -2.45
C SER A 114 -23.85 10.48 -3.96
N GLU A 115 -24.31 11.42 -4.77
CA GLU A 115 -24.11 11.39 -6.22
C GLU A 115 -22.62 11.50 -6.61
N GLN A 116 -21.88 12.40 -5.98
CA GLN A 116 -20.44 12.54 -6.19
C GLN A 116 -19.68 11.27 -5.81
N ARG A 117 -20.04 10.63 -4.67
CA ARG A 117 -19.43 9.34 -4.27
C ARG A 117 -19.73 8.24 -5.29
N LYS A 118 -21.00 8.15 -5.74
CA LYS A 118 -21.40 7.17 -6.76
C LYS A 118 -20.62 7.34 -8.05
N ASN A 119 -20.44 8.57 -8.53
CA ASN A 119 -19.67 8.85 -9.73
C ASN A 119 -18.23 8.42 -9.56
N LYS A 120 -17.58 8.78 -8.43
CA LYS A 120 -16.20 8.40 -8.15
C LYS A 120 -16.01 6.89 -8.02
N ILE A 121 -16.99 6.18 -7.42
CA ILE A 121 -16.98 4.72 -7.35
C ILE A 121 -17.07 4.11 -8.76
N ASN A 122 -17.97 4.62 -9.60
CA ASN A 122 -18.11 4.13 -10.97
C ASN A 122 -16.84 4.36 -11.82
N GLU A 123 -16.19 5.52 -11.64
CA GLU A 123 -14.91 5.82 -12.30
C GLU A 123 -13.82 4.83 -11.92
N ILE A 124 -13.61 4.60 -10.61
CA ILE A 124 -12.55 3.70 -10.16
C ILE A 124 -12.83 2.24 -10.51
N VAL A 125 -14.09 1.80 -10.46
CA VAL A 125 -14.52 0.46 -10.84
C VAL A 125 -14.25 0.19 -12.31
N LYS A 126 -14.54 1.17 -13.19
CA LYS A 126 -14.20 1.11 -14.61
C LYS A 126 -12.69 1.06 -14.83
N LEU A 127 -11.93 1.88 -14.08
CA LEU A 127 -10.47 1.93 -14.18
C LEU A 127 -9.82 0.56 -13.87
N VAL A 128 -10.30 -0.13 -12.82
CA VAL A 128 -9.76 -1.45 -12.44
C VAL A 128 -10.38 -2.62 -13.26
N GLY A 129 -11.25 -2.33 -14.23
CA GLY A 129 -11.86 -3.34 -15.10
C GLY A 129 -12.79 -4.30 -14.36
N TYR A 130 -13.55 -3.81 -13.37
CA TYR A 130 -14.57 -4.61 -12.70
C TYR A 130 -15.95 -4.29 -13.32
N ASP A 131 -16.63 -5.31 -13.85
CA ASP A 131 -17.85 -5.21 -14.67
C ASP A 131 -19.09 -5.87 -14.04
N LYS A 132 -18.93 -6.46 -12.83
CA LYS A 132 -20.03 -7.12 -12.14
C LYS A 132 -20.83 -6.14 -11.25
N PRO A 133 -22.07 -6.52 -10.81
CA PRO A 133 -22.87 -5.67 -9.95
C PRO A 133 -22.15 -5.29 -8.65
N LEU A 134 -22.19 -4.02 -8.27
CA LEU A 134 -21.58 -3.51 -7.05
C LEU A 134 -22.34 -3.97 -5.78
N THR A 135 -23.54 -4.52 -5.93
CA THR A 135 -24.32 -5.16 -4.87
C THR A 135 -23.81 -6.55 -4.50
N ASN A 136 -22.87 -7.11 -5.27
CA ASN A 136 -22.24 -8.36 -4.92
C ASN A 136 -21.42 -8.21 -3.62
N ARG A 137 -21.35 -9.31 -2.85
CA ARG A 137 -20.45 -9.41 -1.70
C ARG A 137 -19.10 -9.97 -2.11
N PRO A 138 -18.01 -9.72 -1.34
CA PRO A 138 -16.69 -10.26 -1.62
C PRO A 138 -16.67 -11.79 -1.86
N SER A 139 -17.50 -12.55 -1.15
CA SER A 139 -17.61 -14.00 -1.31
C SER A 139 -18.10 -14.48 -2.70
N ALA A 140 -18.73 -13.60 -3.47
CA ALA A 140 -19.20 -13.89 -4.83
C ALA A 140 -18.14 -13.56 -5.90
N LEU A 141 -16.98 -13.03 -5.49
CA LEU A 141 -15.90 -12.59 -6.37
C LEU A 141 -14.79 -13.65 -6.42
N SER A 142 -14.19 -13.80 -7.58
CA SER A 142 -12.90 -14.51 -7.74
C SER A 142 -11.78 -13.75 -7.00
N ILE A 143 -10.67 -14.42 -6.71
CA ILE A 143 -9.49 -13.81 -6.07
C ILE A 143 -9.01 -12.60 -6.86
N GLY A 144 -8.92 -12.71 -8.20
CA GLY A 144 -8.51 -11.60 -9.06
C GLY A 144 -9.45 -10.39 -8.98
N GLU A 145 -10.76 -10.62 -8.90
CA GLU A 145 -11.75 -9.54 -8.73
C GLU A 145 -11.64 -8.89 -7.34
N GLN A 146 -11.47 -9.69 -6.29
CA GLN A 146 -11.22 -9.17 -4.94
C GLN A 146 -9.97 -8.28 -4.90
N ARG A 147 -8.89 -8.68 -5.60
CA ARG A 147 -7.67 -7.89 -5.75
C ARG A 147 -7.93 -6.55 -6.43
N ARG A 148 -8.67 -6.55 -7.56
CA ARG A 148 -9.04 -5.30 -8.27
C ARG A 148 -9.83 -4.36 -7.37
N ILE A 149 -10.82 -4.87 -6.62
CA ILE A 149 -11.61 -4.06 -5.69
C ILE A 149 -10.77 -3.58 -4.51
N SER A 150 -9.85 -4.39 -3.98
CA SER A 150 -8.92 -3.97 -2.93
C SER A 150 -8.00 -2.85 -3.42
N PHE A 151 -7.48 -2.94 -4.64
CA PHE A 151 -6.71 -1.87 -5.27
C PHE A 151 -7.56 -0.61 -5.48
N ALA A 152 -8.78 -0.75 -6.00
CA ALA A 152 -9.72 0.36 -6.15
C ALA A 152 -9.97 1.06 -4.81
N ARG A 153 -10.20 0.30 -3.73
CA ARG A 153 -10.40 0.86 -2.39
C ARG A 153 -9.16 1.58 -1.86
N ALA A 154 -7.97 1.05 -2.09
CA ALA A 154 -6.73 1.68 -1.68
C ALA A 154 -6.46 3.00 -2.41
N THR A 155 -6.94 3.13 -3.65
CA THR A 155 -6.64 4.26 -4.54
C THR A 155 -7.77 5.28 -4.69
N ILE A 156 -8.98 4.98 -4.24
CA ILE A 156 -10.18 5.82 -4.46
C ILE A 156 -10.05 7.24 -3.88
N CYS A 157 -9.27 7.41 -2.82
CA CYS A 157 -8.97 8.73 -2.24
C CYS A 157 -7.84 9.47 -2.95
N ASN A 158 -7.26 8.90 -4.01
CA ASN A 158 -6.09 9.42 -4.73
C ASN A 158 -4.89 9.70 -3.80
N PRO A 159 -4.41 8.70 -3.03
CA PRO A 159 -3.34 8.89 -2.07
C PRO A 159 -2.01 9.32 -2.72
N ASP A 160 -1.12 9.94 -1.92
CA ASP A 160 0.23 10.30 -2.35
C ASP A 160 1.21 9.14 -2.22
N VAL A 161 0.94 8.25 -1.25
CA VAL A 161 1.71 7.04 -0.99
C VAL A 161 0.81 5.82 -1.07
N LEU A 162 1.22 4.82 -1.84
CA LEU A 162 0.52 3.55 -1.99
C LEU A 162 1.40 2.43 -1.45
N PHE A 163 0.88 1.70 -0.47
CA PHE A 163 1.50 0.51 0.09
C PHE A 163 0.81 -0.74 -0.46
N LEU A 164 1.59 -1.69 -0.98
CA LEU A 164 1.07 -2.92 -1.60
C LEU A 164 1.75 -4.14 -0.98
N ASP A 165 0.97 -4.96 -0.30
CA ASP A 165 1.45 -6.19 0.35
C ASP A 165 1.13 -7.38 -0.56
N GLU A 166 2.13 -7.91 -1.29
CA GLU A 166 2.02 -9.00 -2.27
C GLU A 166 0.84 -8.83 -3.26
N PRO A 167 0.78 -7.72 -4.01
CA PRO A 167 -0.36 -7.40 -4.87
C PRO A 167 -0.49 -8.36 -6.06
N ASP A 168 0.61 -8.99 -6.46
CA ASP A 168 0.79 -9.90 -7.59
C ASP A 168 0.38 -11.35 -7.28
N THR A 169 0.34 -11.72 -6.00
CA THR A 169 0.11 -13.12 -5.57
C THR A 169 -1.24 -13.64 -6.06
N SER A 170 -1.22 -14.84 -6.67
CA SER A 170 -2.40 -15.55 -7.18
C SER A 170 -3.18 -14.83 -8.28
N LEU A 171 -2.58 -13.85 -8.96
CA LEU A 171 -3.19 -13.23 -10.13
C LEU A 171 -2.93 -14.04 -11.41
N PRO A 172 -3.95 -14.24 -12.26
CA PRO A 172 -3.73 -14.66 -13.65
C PRO A 172 -2.88 -13.61 -14.38
N LYS A 173 -2.16 -14.05 -15.43
CA LYS A 173 -1.23 -13.21 -16.19
C LYS A 173 -1.87 -11.89 -16.67
N ASP A 174 -3.05 -11.96 -17.26
CA ASP A 174 -3.75 -10.79 -17.78
C ASP A 174 -4.12 -9.79 -16.66
N ALA A 175 -4.51 -10.30 -15.49
CA ALA A 175 -4.82 -9.46 -14.32
C ALA A 175 -3.55 -8.83 -13.74
N LEU A 176 -2.43 -9.54 -13.77
CA LEU A 176 -1.12 -9.01 -13.34
C LEU A 176 -0.65 -7.89 -14.28
N GLU A 177 -0.74 -8.09 -15.61
CA GLU A 177 -0.40 -7.06 -16.59
C GLU A 177 -1.27 -5.79 -16.42
N ASN A 178 -2.57 -5.96 -16.19
CA ASN A 178 -3.45 -4.84 -15.89
C ASN A 178 -3.06 -4.09 -14.61
N LEU A 179 -2.67 -4.81 -13.55
CA LEU A 179 -2.19 -4.19 -12.32
C LEU A 179 -0.89 -3.41 -12.56
N ILE A 180 0.06 -3.98 -13.31
CA ILE A 180 1.30 -3.30 -13.68
C ILE A 180 1.01 -1.99 -14.41
N ASN A 181 0.11 -2.00 -15.41
CA ASN A 181 -0.28 -0.81 -16.16
C ASN A 181 -0.91 0.26 -15.24
N LEU A 182 -1.82 -0.15 -14.33
CA LEU A 182 -2.42 0.77 -13.35
C LEU A 182 -1.37 1.41 -12.43
N LEU A 183 -0.35 0.63 -12.03
CA LEU A 183 0.74 1.15 -11.20
C LEU A 183 1.65 2.09 -12.00
N GLN A 184 1.93 1.80 -13.27
CA GLN A 184 2.68 2.69 -14.15
C GLN A 184 1.97 4.04 -14.34
N ASP A 185 0.64 4.05 -14.48
CA ASP A 185 -0.14 5.28 -14.52
C ASP A 185 -0.03 6.07 -13.21
N TYR A 186 -0.01 5.38 -12.06
CA TYR A 186 0.21 5.99 -10.76
C TYR A 186 1.59 6.65 -10.64
N ILE A 187 2.62 5.97 -11.16
CA ILE A 187 4.01 6.44 -11.22
C ILE A 187 4.11 7.70 -12.09
N SER A 188 3.47 7.71 -13.25
CA SER A 188 3.46 8.85 -14.16
C SER A 188 2.92 10.13 -13.51
N GLN A 189 2.05 9.99 -12.50
CA GLN A 189 1.52 11.06 -11.66
C GLN A 189 2.44 11.46 -10.50
N LYS A 190 3.69 10.96 -10.48
CA LYS A 190 4.69 11.20 -9.40
C LYS A 190 4.22 10.76 -8.02
N LYS A 191 3.39 9.72 -7.95
CA LYS A 191 2.99 9.10 -6.69
C LYS A 191 4.10 8.19 -6.16
N THR A 192 4.16 8.05 -4.84
CA THR A 192 5.14 7.18 -4.18
C THR A 192 4.53 5.79 -3.98
N ILE A 193 5.28 4.74 -4.31
CA ILE A 193 4.83 3.36 -4.14
C ILE A 193 5.86 2.60 -3.31
N VAL A 194 5.39 1.90 -2.28
CA VAL A 194 6.19 0.93 -1.53
C VAL A 194 5.48 -0.41 -1.61
N PHE A 195 6.16 -1.44 -2.09
CA PHE A 195 5.53 -2.74 -2.25
C PHE A 195 6.40 -3.90 -1.75
N VAL A 196 5.75 -4.97 -1.36
CA VAL A 196 6.34 -6.28 -1.11
C VAL A 196 5.94 -7.18 -2.26
N SER A 197 6.91 -7.86 -2.89
CA SER A 197 6.67 -8.94 -3.84
C SER A 197 7.83 -9.92 -3.82
N GLN A 198 7.55 -11.16 -4.21
CA GLN A 198 8.53 -12.22 -4.45
C GLN A 198 8.62 -12.57 -5.94
N ASP A 199 7.74 -12.02 -6.77
CA ASP A 199 7.70 -12.25 -8.20
C ASP A 199 8.71 -11.36 -8.93
N ASN A 200 9.73 -11.99 -9.53
CA ASN A 200 10.77 -11.26 -10.24
C ASN A 200 10.25 -10.52 -11.48
N TYR A 201 9.23 -11.05 -12.15
CA TYR A 201 8.62 -10.39 -13.30
C TYR A 201 7.92 -9.11 -12.86
N PHE A 202 7.12 -9.17 -11.79
CA PHE A 202 6.46 -8.00 -11.22
C PHE A 202 7.47 -6.94 -10.78
N ILE A 203 8.50 -7.33 -10.01
CA ILE A 203 9.54 -6.40 -9.54
C ILE A 203 10.28 -5.74 -10.71
N SER A 204 10.66 -6.53 -11.74
CA SER A 204 11.40 -6.01 -12.90
C SER A 204 10.58 -5.15 -13.86
N SER A 205 9.24 -5.16 -13.70
CA SER A 205 8.34 -4.29 -14.48
C SER A 205 8.44 -2.81 -14.07
N PHE A 206 9.15 -2.52 -12.98
CA PHE A 206 9.31 -1.16 -12.45
C PHE A 206 10.79 -0.80 -12.30
N PHE A 207 11.10 0.45 -12.62
CA PHE A 207 12.37 1.06 -12.24
C PHE A 207 12.27 1.50 -10.78
N CYS A 208 12.73 0.66 -9.85
CA CYS A 208 12.48 0.83 -8.42
C CYS A 208 13.73 0.65 -7.56
N ASP A 209 13.80 1.41 -6.47
CA ASP A 209 14.75 1.15 -5.39
C ASP A 209 14.46 -0.22 -4.77
N LYS A 210 15.49 -0.97 -4.38
CA LYS A 210 15.34 -2.29 -3.78
C LYS A 210 15.93 -2.32 -2.39
N ILE A 211 15.16 -2.77 -1.42
CA ILE A 211 15.58 -3.00 -0.05
C ILE A 211 15.48 -4.49 0.22
N TYR A 212 16.63 -5.12 0.42
CA TYR A 212 16.74 -6.55 0.69
C TYR A 212 16.70 -6.79 2.20
N MET A 213 15.83 -7.70 2.62
CA MET A 213 15.65 -8.06 4.03
C MET A 213 15.93 -9.54 4.28
N ASP A 214 16.55 -9.82 5.42
CA ASP A 214 16.68 -11.16 5.99
C ASP A 214 16.49 -11.08 7.51
N LYS A 215 15.75 -12.04 8.08
CA LYS A 215 15.51 -12.20 9.53
C LYS A 215 15.23 -10.89 10.27
N GLY A 216 14.37 -10.06 9.70
CA GLY A 216 13.97 -8.77 10.28
C GLY A 216 14.96 -7.62 10.11
N CYS A 217 16.09 -7.84 9.44
CA CYS A 217 17.14 -6.84 9.21
C CYS A 217 17.21 -6.43 7.73
N ILE A 218 17.68 -5.21 7.45
CA ILE A 218 18.09 -4.81 6.11
C ILE A 218 19.50 -5.31 5.88
N ILE A 219 19.70 -6.11 4.83
CA ILE A 219 21.02 -6.64 4.45
C ILE A 219 21.65 -5.90 3.27
N LYS A 220 20.83 -5.26 2.41
CA LYS A 220 21.31 -4.51 1.25
C LYS A 220 20.27 -3.47 0.82
N LYS A 221 20.73 -2.35 0.28
CA LYS A 221 19.91 -1.35 -0.42
C LYS A 221 20.51 -1.09 -1.80
N GLU A 222 19.67 -1.05 -2.81
CA GLU A 222 20.01 -0.60 -4.17
C GLU A 222 19.13 0.62 -4.47
N VAL A 223 19.75 1.80 -4.48
CA VAL A 223 19.07 3.07 -4.73
C VAL A 223 19.44 3.54 -6.13
N LEU A 224 18.45 3.73 -6.98
CA LEU A 224 18.66 4.02 -8.40
C LEU A 224 19.36 5.36 -8.66
N SER A 225 19.12 6.35 -7.81
CA SER A 225 19.84 7.63 -7.90
C SER A 225 21.34 7.53 -7.63
N GLU A 226 21.80 6.46 -6.97
CA GLU A 226 23.20 6.17 -6.69
C GLU A 226 23.87 5.33 -7.79
N MET A 227 23.09 4.71 -8.70
CA MET A 227 23.59 3.88 -9.80
C MET A 227 23.83 4.69 -11.10
N LEU A 228 23.42 5.96 -11.15
CA LEU A 228 23.56 6.84 -12.32
C LEU A 228 24.76 7.79 -12.21
N ILE A 229 25.64 7.58 -11.21
CA ILE A 229 26.93 8.25 -11.02
C ILE A 229 28.05 7.24 -11.26
#